data_f7639926b1ec154ba9c23add7cc3db7a
#
_entry.id   f7639926b1ec154ba9c23add7cc3db7a
#
_cell.length_a   1.000
_cell.length_b   1.000
_cell.length_c   1.000
_cell.angle_alpha   90.00
_cell.angle_beta   90.00
_cell.angle_gamma   90.00
#
_symmetry.space_group_name_H-M   'P 1'
#
loop_
_entity.id
_entity.type
_entity.pdbx_description
1 polymer ?
#
loop_
_entity_poly.entity_id
_entity_poly.type
_entity_poly.pdbx_seq_one_letter_code
_entity_poly.pdbx_strand_id
1 'polypeptide(L)'
;MATNIDAPFGLRPHNLLGSAPNSNGLTKYKVQTAATTGSSSAIYQGDMVIPLTNGLVDVSAADGGAVAILGVMNGCEYIDLTGKPVFSNNYPGTASIKSGTEASVFIYDNPSQVYEIQADASLTNAATAQALIHANAEGAGFGSQNGSTGKSIGELSVSSAGATTATDNFRVVGIKSDFEDIDVANAGVILLVKLNVQFHLATTGI
;
A
#
# COMPACT_ATOMS: atom_id res chain seq x y z
N MET A 1 24.75 13.30 10.73
CA MET A 1 23.47 12.59 10.50
C MET A 1 23.21 12.55 9.00
N ALA A 2 22.86 11.41 8.45
CA ALA A 2 22.43 11.35 7.06
C ALA A 2 21.07 12.03 6.95
N THR A 3 20.91 12.91 5.96
CA THR A 3 19.60 13.52 5.68
C THR A 3 18.70 12.49 5.04
N ASN A 4 17.48 12.33 5.55
CA ASN A 4 16.48 11.46 4.90
C ASN A 4 16.25 11.92 3.46
N ILE A 5 16.00 10.96 2.58
CA ILE A 5 15.58 11.25 1.21
C ILE A 5 14.06 11.18 1.19
N ASP A 6 13.42 12.31 0.92
CA ASP A 6 11.98 12.36 0.66
C ASP A 6 11.74 11.85 -0.77
N ALA A 7 11.39 10.57 -0.85
CA ALA A 7 11.15 9.86 -2.10
C ALA A 7 10.14 8.72 -1.86
N PRO A 8 8.85 9.05 -1.78
CA PRO A 8 7.81 8.09 -1.44
C PRO A 8 7.75 6.92 -2.43
N PHE A 9 7.43 5.74 -1.90
CA PHE A 9 7.45 4.48 -2.63
C PHE A 9 6.23 3.58 -2.34
N GLY A 10 5.23 4.10 -1.66
CA GLY A 10 4.06 3.33 -1.22
C GLY A 10 4.40 2.35 -0.09
N LEU A 11 3.71 1.22 -0.07
CA LEU A 11 3.93 0.14 0.90
C LEU A 11 4.91 -0.88 0.33
N ARG A 12 5.99 -1.14 1.06
CA ARG A 12 6.99 -2.15 0.72
C ARG A 12 6.97 -3.27 1.76
N PRO A 13 6.82 -4.54 1.37
CA PRO A 13 6.82 -5.64 2.34
C PRO A 13 8.17 -5.72 3.06
N HIS A 14 8.13 -5.84 4.38
CA HIS A 14 9.30 -5.94 5.25
C HIS A 14 9.43 -7.36 5.82
N ASN A 15 8.60 -7.72 6.79
CA ASN A 15 8.59 -9.03 7.43
C ASN A 15 7.16 -9.38 7.88
N LEU A 16 7.00 -10.56 8.46
CA LEU A 16 5.78 -10.90 9.20
C LEU A 16 5.87 -10.42 10.64
N LEU A 17 4.74 -10.05 11.20
CA LEU A 17 4.65 -9.76 12.63
C LEU A 17 5.07 -10.99 13.43
N GLY A 18 5.92 -10.80 14.47
CA GLY A 18 6.50 -11.91 15.23
C GLY A 18 7.87 -12.37 14.72
N SER A 19 8.55 -11.55 13.93
CA SER A 19 9.93 -11.78 13.45
C SER A 19 10.12 -12.97 12.52
N ALA A 20 9.04 -13.54 11.95
CA ALA A 20 9.20 -14.52 10.89
C ALA A 20 9.68 -13.81 9.60
N PRO A 21 10.61 -14.42 8.85
CA PRO A 21 11.01 -13.89 7.57
C PRO A 21 9.79 -13.86 6.63
N ASN A 22 9.76 -12.88 5.71
CA ASN A 22 8.71 -12.80 4.70
C ASN A 22 8.87 -13.95 3.71
N SER A 23 8.22 -15.06 3.99
CA SER A 23 8.17 -16.24 3.13
C SER A 23 6.85 -16.36 2.37
N ASN A 24 5.98 -15.35 2.47
CA ASN A 24 4.66 -15.38 1.84
C ASN A 24 4.76 -15.23 0.34
N GLY A 25 4.03 -16.09 -0.35
CA GLY A 25 3.74 -15.93 -1.76
C GLY A 25 2.81 -14.73 -2.02
N LEU A 26 2.71 -14.40 -3.28
CA LEU A 26 1.73 -13.43 -3.76
C LEU A 26 0.47 -14.18 -4.18
N THR A 27 -0.69 -13.70 -3.76
CA THR A 27 -1.97 -14.21 -4.24
C THR A 27 -2.38 -13.44 -5.49
N LYS A 28 -2.84 -14.19 -6.49
CA LYS A 28 -3.28 -13.63 -7.77
C LYS A 28 -4.77 -13.33 -7.72
N TYR A 29 -5.14 -12.09 -7.99
CA TYR A 29 -6.52 -11.63 -8.08
C TYR A 29 -6.82 -10.99 -9.43
N LYS A 30 -8.06 -11.14 -9.91
CA LYS A 30 -8.51 -10.48 -11.14
C LYS A 30 -8.88 -9.03 -10.86
N VAL A 31 -8.42 -8.12 -11.71
CA VAL A 31 -8.77 -6.70 -11.63
C VAL A 31 -10.09 -6.46 -12.36
N GLN A 32 -10.86 -5.50 -11.90
CA GLN A 32 -12.03 -5.01 -12.62
C GLN A 32 -11.59 -4.39 -13.96
N THR A 33 -12.12 -4.91 -15.06
CA THR A 33 -11.82 -4.43 -16.43
C THR A 33 -13.12 -4.27 -17.20
N ALA A 34 -13.06 -3.67 -18.39
CA ALA A 34 -14.23 -3.57 -19.27
C ALA A 34 -14.80 -4.94 -19.68
N ALA A 35 -13.99 -6.01 -19.66
CA ALA A 35 -14.45 -7.39 -19.88
C ALA A 35 -15.28 -7.95 -18.70
N THR A 36 -15.14 -7.37 -17.52
CA THR A 36 -15.70 -7.84 -16.25
C THR A 36 -16.74 -6.89 -15.64
N THR A 37 -17.36 -6.02 -16.42
CA THR A 37 -18.34 -5.02 -15.93
C THR A 37 -17.74 -3.91 -15.07
N GLY A 38 -16.97 -3.03 -15.66
CA GLY A 38 -16.49 -1.84 -14.99
C GLY A 38 -15.23 -1.28 -15.63
N SER A 39 -14.71 -0.27 -15.01
CA SER A 39 -13.37 0.25 -15.33
C SER A 39 -12.61 0.43 -14.03
N SER A 40 -11.35 0.06 -14.00
CA SER A 40 -10.46 0.36 -12.90
C SER A 40 -9.48 1.45 -13.26
N SER A 41 -9.07 2.19 -12.25
CA SER A 41 -7.95 3.10 -12.33
C SER A 41 -6.63 2.35 -12.46
N ALA A 42 -5.55 3.06 -12.68
CA ALA A 42 -4.22 2.48 -12.59
C ALA A 42 -3.93 2.05 -11.14
N ILE A 43 -3.17 0.96 -10.99
CA ILE A 43 -2.72 0.45 -9.69
C ILE A 43 -1.21 0.34 -9.75
N TYR A 44 -0.51 0.96 -8.84
CA TYR A 44 0.95 1.01 -8.81
C TYR A 44 1.53 0.08 -7.76
N GLN A 45 2.75 -0.38 -7.96
CA GLN A 45 3.46 -1.18 -6.96
C GLN A 45 3.54 -0.42 -5.64
N GLY A 46 3.03 -1.02 -4.58
CA GLY A 46 2.93 -0.39 -3.26
C GLY A 46 1.58 0.25 -2.95
N ASP A 47 0.62 0.24 -3.89
CA ASP A 47 -0.74 0.69 -3.62
C ASP A 47 -1.54 -0.32 -2.80
N MET A 48 -2.46 0.20 -2.01
CA MET A 48 -3.49 -0.58 -1.35
C MET A 48 -4.55 -1.03 -2.34
N VAL A 49 -5.00 -2.27 -2.21
CA VAL A 49 -6.02 -2.88 -3.07
C VAL A 49 -7.21 -3.31 -2.22
N ILE A 50 -8.42 -3.07 -2.72
CA ILE A 50 -9.68 -3.43 -2.09
C ILE A 50 -10.40 -4.53 -2.86
N PRO A 51 -11.14 -5.42 -2.18
CA PRO A 51 -12.04 -6.35 -2.83
C PRO A 51 -13.33 -5.63 -3.23
N LEU A 52 -13.95 -6.08 -4.32
CA LEU A 52 -15.24 -5.61 -4.82
C LEU A 52 -16.30 -6.69 -4.67
N THR A 53 -17.56 -6.29 -4.56
CA THR A 53 -18.72 -7.21 -4.39
C THR A 53 -18.90 -8.24 -5.51
N ASN A 54 -18.27 -8.01 -6.67
CA ASN A 54 -18.26 -8.95 -7.80
C ASN A 54 -17.10 -9.96 -7.75
N GLY A 55 -16.33 -10.00 -6.65
CA GLY A 55 -15.18 -10.90 -6.48
C GLY A 55 -13.90 -10.44 -7.21
N LEU A 56 -13.89 -9.24 -7.76
CA LEU A 56 -12.74 -8.61 -8.39
C LEU A 56 -12.04 -7.67 -7.41
N VAL A 57 -10.95 -7.05 -7.85
CA VAL A 57 -10.21 -6.07 -7.05
C VAL A 57 -10.03 -4.76 -7.80
N ASP A 58 -9.88 -3.68 -7.03
CA ASP A 58 -9.52 -2.36 -7.56
C ASP A 58 -8.58 -1.63 -6.58
N VAL A 59 -8.02 -0.51 -7.02
CA VAL A 59 -7.19 0.33 -6.16
C VAL A 59 -8.02 0.93 -5.03
N SER A 60 -7.44 1.00 -3.84
CA SER A 60 -7.99 1.84 -2.78
C SER A 60 -7.49 3.27 -3.00
N ALA A 61 -8.37 4.14 -3.46
CA ALA A 61 -8.10 5.58 -3.53
C ALA A 61 -8.43 6.31 -2.20
N ALA A 62 -8.87 5.56 -1.18
CA ALA A 62 -9.18 6.12 0.12
C ALA A 62 -7.90 6.27 0.95
N ASP A 63 -7.50 7.49 1.19
CA ASP A 63 -6.39 7.84 2.07
C ASP A 63 -6.72 7.62 3.55
N GLY A 64 -7.99 7.36 3.86
CA GLY A 64 -8.50 7.03 5.20
C GLY A 64 -9.90 6.45 5.13
N GLY A 65 -10.38 5.89 6.23
CA GLY A 65 -11.75 5.41 6.39
C GLY A 65 -11.91 3.89 6.46
N ALA A 66 -13.16 3.45 6.66
CA ALA A 66 -13.52 2.07 7.00
C ALA A 66 -13.52 1.09 5.81
N VAL A 67 -12.81 1.37 4.73
CA VAL A 67 -12.75 0.45 3.58
C VAL A 67 -11.78 -0.68 3.91
N ALA A 68 -12.29 -1.90 3.87
CA ALA A 68 -11.46 -3.10 4.11
C ALA A 68 -10.44 -3.28 2.99
N ILE A 69 -9.15 -3.22 3.36
CA ILE A 69 -8.03 -3.37 2.44
C ILE A 69 -7.71 -4.86 2.29
N LEU A 70 -7.71 -5.37 1.06
CA LEU A 70 -7.34 -6.76 0.79
C LEU A 70 -5.84 -7.00 1.02
N GLY A 71 -5.01 -6.09 0.53
CA GLY A 71 -3.57 -6.17 0.64
C GLY A 71 -2.87 -5.10 -0.20
N VAL A 72 -1.60 -5.35 -0.53
CA VAL A 72 -0.72 -4.42 -1.24
C VAL A 72 -0.26 -5.02 -2.56
N MET A 73 -0.40 -4.25 -3.63
CA MET A 73 -0.02 -4.67 -4.99
C MET A 73 1.50 -4.72 -5.14
N ASN A 74 2.00 -5.81 -5.71
CA ASN A 74 3.42 -5.97 -6.06
C ASN A 74 3.67 -5.93 -7.56
N GLY A 75 2.76 -6.45 -8.36
CA GLY A 75 2.89 -6.52 -9.80
C GLY A 75 1.60 -6.97 -10.47
N CYS A 76 1.58 -6.97 -11.79
CA CYS A 76 0.40 -7.35 -12.57
C CYS A 76 0.77 -8.06 -13.88
N GLU A 77 -0.23 -8.69 -14.46
CA GLU A 77 -0.20 -9.18 -15.82
C GLU A 77 -1.46 -8.73 -16.57
N TYR A 78 -1.29 -8.36 -17.83
CA TYR A 78 -2.38 -7.95 -18.71
C TYR A 78 -2.00 -8.12 -20.18
N ILE A 79 -2.95 -7.92 -21.09
CA ILE A 79 -2.72 -7.86 -22.52
C ILE A 79 -2.73 -6.40 -22.97
N ASP A 80 -1.65 -5.92 -23.56
CA ASP A 80 -1.55 -4.55 -24.05
C ASP A 80 -2.45 -4.30 -25.28
N LEU A 81 -2.56 -3.04 -25.69
CA LEU A 81 -3.37 -2.64 -26.84
C LEU A 81 -2.93 -3.29 -28.15
N THR A 82 -1.69 -3.76 -28.24
CA THR A 82 -1.15 -4.48 -29.41
C THR A 82 -1.45 -5.98 -29.40
N GLY A 83 -1.99 -6.50 -28.28
CA GLY A 83 -2.32 -7.91 -28.09
C GLY A 83 -1.19 -8.75 -27.50
N LYS A 84 -0.16 -8.13 -26.94
CA LYS A 84 0.98 -8.84 -26.31
C LYS A 84 0.73 -8.98 -24.80
N PRO A 85 1.10 -10.12 -24.20
CA PRO A 85 1.12 -10.27 -22.75
C PRO A 85 2.23 -9.41 -22.14
N VAL A 86 1.89 -8.69 -21.08
CA VAL A 86 2.79 -7.79 -20.33
C VAL A 86 2.78 -8.19 -18.88
N PHE A 87 3.97 -8.31 -18.28
CA PHE A 87 4.19 -8.38 -16.85
C PHE A 87 4.82 -7.05 -16.41
N SER A 88 4.22 -6.38 -15.45
CA SER A 88 4.63 -5.05 -15.03
C SER A 88 4.50 -4.87 -13.51
N ASN A 89 5.18 -3.87 -12.99
CA ASN A 89 5.02 -3.41 -11.62
C ASN A 89 3.84 -2.43 -11.46
N ASN A 90 3.17 -2.05 -12.55
CA ASN A 90 1.98 -1.22 -12.50
C ASN A 90 0.94 -1.71 -13.50
N TYR A 91 -0.31 -1.72 -13.06
CA TYR A 91 -1.48 -1.88 -13.92
C TYR A 91 -1.89 -0.51 -14.46
N PRO A 92 -1.92 -0.32 -15.79
CA PRO A 92 -2.08 1.03 -16.35
C PRO A 92 -3.53 1.52 -16.40
N GLY A 93 -4.48 0.74 -15.89
CA GLY A 93 -5.91 1.01 -15.98
C GLY A 93 -6.58 0.41 -17.21
N THR A 94 -7.89 0.28 -17.14
CA THR A 94 -8.72 -0.41 -18.16
C THR A 94 -8.58 0.19 -19.56
N ALA A 95 -8.42 1.51 -19.68
CA ALA A 95 -8.31 2.18 -20.97
C ALA A 95 -7.00 1.87 -21.72
N SER A 96 -5.99 1.38 -21.03
CA SER A 96 -4.66 1.12 -21.59
C SER A 96 -4.37 -0.35 -21.87
N ILE A 97 -5.37 -1.22 -21.69
CA ILE A 97 -5.28 -2.64 -21.99
C ILE A 97 -6.19 -3.01 -23.17
N LYS A 98 -5.95 -4.16 -23.80
CA LYS A 98 -6.78 -4.64 -24.90
C LYS A 98 -8.21 -4.89 -24.44
N SER A 99 -9.18 -4.28 -25.10
CA SER A 99 -10.60 -4.45 -24.81
C SER A 99 -11.02 -5.92 -24.87
N GLY A 100 -11.87 -6.34 -23.92
CA GLY A 100 -12.37 -7.71 -23.83
C GLY A 100 -11.37 -8.71 -23.22
N THR A 101 -10.24 -8.26 -22.70
CA THR A 101 -9.26 -9.12 -22.01
C THR A 101 -9.33 -8.92 -20.49
N GLU A 102 -8.94 -9.97 -19.76
CA GLU A 102 -8.77 -9.93 -18.31
C GLU A 102 -7.38 -9.42 -17.94
N ALA A 103 -7.27 -8.83 -16.75
CA ALA A 103 -6.00 -8.49 -16.12
C ALA A 103 -5.96 -9.05 -14.69
N SER A 104 -4.78 -9.30 -14.19
CA SER A 104 -4.59 -9.79 -12.83
C SER A 104 -3.48 -9.02 -12.12
N VAL A 105 -3.63 -8.89 -10.80
CA VAL A 105 -2.62 -8.33 -9.91
C VAL A 105 -2.15 -9.37 -8.91
N PHE A 106 -0.90 -9.24 -8.48
CA PHE A 106 -0.27 -10.06 -7.46
C PHE A 106 -0.18 -9.25 -6.18
N ILE A 107 -0.80 -9.73 -5.11
CA ILE A 107 -1.04 -8.98 -3.88
C ILE A 107 -0.42 -9.70 -2.69
N TYR A 108 0.25 -8.93 -1.81
CA TYR A 108 0.58 -9.36 -0.45
C TYR A 108 -0.67 -9.20 0.41
N ASP A 109 -1.39 -10.28 0.66
CA ASP A 109 -2.68 -10.30 1.37
C ASP A 109 -2.64 -10.91 2.77
N ASN A 110 -1.45 -11.26 3.26
CA ASN A 110 -1.32 -11.81 4.60
C ASN A 110 -1.62 -10.76 5.68
N PRO A 111 -2.57 -11.04 6.60
CA PRO A 111 -2.93 -10.10 7.67
C PRO A 111 -1.79 -9.74 8.64
N SER A 112 -0.78 -10.59 8.73
CA SER A 112 0.39 -10.38 9.60
C SER A 112 1.56 -9.69 8.89
N GLN A 113 1.37 -9.29 7.62
CA GLN A 113 2.42 -8.61 6.86
C GLN A 113 2.70 -7.23 7.45
N VAL A 114 3.97 -6.97 7.71
CA VAL A 114 4.49 -5.64 8.07
C VAL A 114 5.07 -5.01 6.81
N TYR A 115 4.80 -3.73 6.64
CA TYR A 115 5.25 -2.93 5.51
C TYR A 115 6.11 -1.77 5.97
N GLU A 116 7.02 -1.35 5.11
CA GLU A 116 7.72 -0.07 5.20
C GLU A 116 6.92 0.99 4.46
N ILE A 117 6.81 2.18 5.04
CA ILE A 117 6.19 3.35 4.43
C ILE A 117 6.91 4.60 4.87
N GLN A 118 7.04 5.60 3.99
CA GLN A 118 7.55 6.91 4.40
C GLN A 118 6.46 7.75 5.08
N ALA A 119 6.90 8.58 6.01
CA ALA A 119 6.07 9.63 6.60
C ALA A 119 6.07 10.86 5.67
N ASP A 120 4.91 11.47 5.46
CA ASP A 120 4.71 12.65 4.60
C ASP A 120 5.32 13.95 5.17
N ALA A 121 5.69 13.94 6.44
CA ALA A 121 6.26 15.08 7.13
C ALA A 121 7.26 14.66 8.22
N SER A 122 7.94 15.64 8.82
CA SER A 122 8.84 15.41 9.94
C SER A 122 8.09 14.93 11.18
N LEU A 123 8.73 14.06 11.97
CA LEU A 123 8.20 13.61 13.26
C LEU A 123 8.67 14.50 14.42
N THR A 124 9.27 15.64 14.12
CA THR A 124 9.74 16.67 15.05
C THR A 124 10.90 16.23 15.94
N ASN A 125 10.75 15.12 16.68
CA ASN A 125 11.80 14.61 17.58
C ASN A 125 11.57 13.12 17.89
N ALA A 126 12.55 12.49 18.51
CA ALA A 126 12.52 11.06 18.84
C ALA A 126 11.37 10.67 19.80
N ALA A 127 10.97 11.55 20.73
CA ALA A 127 9.86 11.26 21.64
C ALA A 127 8.53 11.23 20.89
N THR A 128 8.31 12.13 19.94
CA THR A 128 7.13 12.13 19.05
C THR A 128 7.11 10.86 18.20
N ALA A 129 8.24 10.50 17.60
CA ALA A 129 8.35 9.28 16.80
C ALA A 129 8.06 8.02 17.65
N GLN A 130 8.59 7.94 18.85
CA GLN A 130 8.33 6.84 19.79
C GLN A 130 6.85 6.75 20.20
N ALA A 131 6.18 7.89 20.37
CA ALA A 131 4.77 7.93 20.73
C ALA A 131 3.82 7.42 19.62
N LEU A 132 4.28 7.37 18.37
CA LEU A 132 3.50 6.78 17.26
C LEU A 132 3.44 5.26 17.31
N ILE A 133 4.37 4.59 17.98
CA ILE A 133 4.39 3.13 18.04
C ILE A 133 3.13 2.66 18.77
N HIS A 134 2.39 1.76 18.12
CA HIS A 134 1.06 1.24 18.51
C HIS A 134 -0.13 2.17 18.23
N ALA A 135 0.10 3.40 17.78
CA ALA A 135 -0.96 4.28 17.32
C ALA A 135 -1.42 3.96 15.89
N ASN A 136 -2.60 4.44 15.55
CA ASN A 136 -3.13 4.34 14.19
C ASN A 136 -2.81 5.60 13.39
N ALA A 137 -2.86 5.49 12.05
CA ALA A 137 -2.65 6.58 11.12
C ALA A 137 -3.35 6.29 9.78
N GLU A 138 -3.71 7.35 9.09
CA GLU A 138 -4.22 7.27 7.71
C GLU A 138 -3.08 7.24 6.69
N GLY A 139 -3.42 6.83 5.48
CA GLY A 139 -2.56 6.98 4.31
C GLY A 139 -2.74 8.34 3.65
N ALA A 140 -1.83 8.69 2.76
CA ALA A 140 -1.91 9.83 1.88
C ALA A 140 -1.31 9.49 0.51
N GLY A 141 -1.88 10.02 -0.59
CA GLY A 141 -1.31 9.92 -1.93
C GLY A 141 -1.38 8.56 -2.62
N PHE A 142 -2.10 7.56 -2.07
CA PHE A 142 -2.30 6.27 -2.72
C PHE A 142 -3.12 6.39 -4.01
N GLY A 143 -2.90 5.48 -4.96
CA GLY A 143 -3.51 5.54 -6.30
C GLY A 143 -2.82 6.54 -7.24
N SER A 144 -1.69 7.07 -6.84
CA SER A 144 -0.84 7.97 -7.64
C SER A 144 0.57 7.42 -7.77
N GLN A 145 1.28 7.81 -8.83
CA GLN A 145 2.62 7.28 -9.11
C GLN A 145 3.71 8.35 -9.08
N ASN A 146 4.92 7.91 -8.81
CA ASN A 146 6.12 8.66 -9.08
C ASN A 146 6.46 8.57 -10.59
N GLY A 147 6.03 9.58 -11.33
CA GLY A 147 6.29 9.95 -12.73
C GLY A 147 6.75 8.87 -13.73
N SER A 148 7.77 8.08 -13.44
CA SER A 148 8.36 7.15 -14.40
C SER A 148 8.67 5.76 -13.85
N THR A 149 8.44 5.51 -12.56
CA THR A 149 8.88 4.26 -11.92
C THR A 149 7.80 3.19 -11.82
N GLY A 150 6.52 3.56 -12.03
CA GLY A 150 5.38 2.67 -11.81
C GLY A 150 5.18 2.28 -10.33
N LYS A 151 5.78 3.03 -9.41
CA LYS A 151 5.61 2.86 -7.97
C LYS A 151 4.63 3.88 -7.42
N SER A 152 3.88 3.48 -6.42
CA SER A 152 3.04 4.36 -5.64
C SER A 152 3.85 5.49 -4.99
N ILE A 153 3.24 6.64 -4.82
CA ILE A 153 3.73 7.72 -3.95
C ILE A 153 3.00 7.76 -2.62
N GLY A 154 2.33 6.68 -2.26
CA GLY A 154 1.63 6.58 -0.98
C GLY A 154 2.57 6.76 0.21
N GLU A 155 2.13 7.51 1.19
CA GLU A 155 2.83 7.86 2.42
C GLU A 155 1.93 7.67 3.64
N LEU A 156 2.51 7.67 4.82
CA LEU A 156 1.77 7.74 6.08
C LEU A 156 1.56 9.21 6.43
N SER A 157 0.32 9.59 6.68
CA SER A 157 -0.02 10.96 7.07
C SER A 157 0.34 11.22 8.53
N VAL A 158 1.34 12.07 8.73
CA VAL A 158 1.79 12.47 10.08
C VAL A 158 0.72 13.30 10.80
N SER A 159 -0.08 14.06 10.06
CA SER A 159 -1.17 14.87 10.64
C SER A 159 -2.28 14.02 11.27
N SER A 160 -2.49 12.79 10.80
CA SER A 160 -3.43 11.81 11.37
C SER A 160 -2.76 10.86 12.35
N ALA A 161 -1.43 10.80 12.38
CA ALA A 161 -0.67 9.86 13.19
C ALA A 161 -0.83 10.13 14.69
N GLY A 162 -0.83 9.07 15.48
CA GLY A 162 -1.11 9.16 16.92
C GLY A 162 -2.59 8.97 17.26
N ALA A 163 -3.44 8.75 16.28
CA ALA A 163 -4.87 8.47 16.49
C ALA A 163 -5.11 7.09 17.12
N THR A 164 -6.31 6.96 17.70
CA THR A 164 -6.83 5.68 18.21
C THR A 164 -8.02 5.19 17.38
N THR A 165 -8.26 5.82 16.26
CA THR A 165 -9.41 5.56 15.37
C THR A 165 -9.30 4.19 14.74
N ALA A 166 -10.30 3.35 14.95
CA ALA A 166 -10.29 1.97 14.48
C ALA A 166 -10.36 1.84 12.94
N THR A 167 -10.79 2.89 12.26
CA THR A 167 -10.97 2.93 10.81
C THR A 167 -9.75 3.43 10.04
N ASP A 168 -8.71 3.90 10.74
CA ASP A 168 -7.47 4.32 10.07
C ASP A 168 -6.79 3.14 9.37
N ASN A 169 -6.15 3.40 8.24
CA ASN A 169 -5.59 2.37 7.36
C ASN A 169 -4.49 1.56 8.03
N PHE A 170 -3.66 2.21 8.85
CA PHE A 170 -2.41 1.64 9.37
C PHE A 170 -2.39 1.64 10.89
N ARG A 171 -1.65 0.66 11.42
CA ARG A 171 -1.11 0.71 12.78
C ARG A 171 0.40 0.71 12.70
N VAL A 172 1.02 1.69 13.32
CA VAL A 172 2.47 1.77 13.43
C VAL A 172 2.95 0.70 14.41
N VAL A 173 3.88 -0.15 13.97
CA VAL A 173 4.46 -1.23 14.79
C VAL A 173 5.92 -0.98 15.13
N GLY A 174 6.56 -0.02 14.46
CA GLY A 174 7.95 0.34 14.72
C GLY A 174 8.44 1.44 13.80
N ILE A 175 9.69 1.80 13.99
CA ILE A 175 10.42 2.72 13.13
C ILE A 175 11.52 1.88 12.49
N LYS A 176 11.66 1.97 11.16
CA LYS A 176 12.78 1.34 10.49
C LYS A 176 14.00 2.24 10.69
N SER A 177 14.83 1.87 11.63
CA SER A 177 16.04 2.62 11.90
C SER A 177 17.19 1.75 12.31
N ASP A 178 18.34 2.13 11.84
CA ASP A 178 19.52 2.09 12.67
C ASP A 178 19.42 3.32 13.58
N PHE A 179 19.10 3.14 14.85
CA PHE A 179 18.69 4.19 15.81
C PHE A 179 19.67 5.37 15.95
N GLU A 180 20.88 5.24 15.46
CA GLU A 180 21.90 6.28 15.56
C GLU A 180 21.85 7.33 14.44
N ASP A 181 21.13 7.07 13.34
CA ASP A 181 21.19 7.91 12.13
C ASP A 181 19.84 8.46 11.64
N ILE A 182 18.73 8.27 12.42
CA ILE A 182 17.45 8.81 11.98
C ILE A 182 17.38 10.29 12.21
N ASP A 183 17.19 11.02 11.13
CA ASP A 183 16.82 12.42 11.18
C ASP A 183 15.29 12.57 11.24
N VAL A 184 14.72 12.37 12.43
CA VAL A 184 13.26 12.51 12.67
C VAL A 184 12.75 13.95 12.49
N ALA A 185 13.67 14.91 12.45
CA ALA A 185 13.34 16.33 12.24
C ALA A 185 13.08 16.68 10.78
N ASN A 186 13.40 15.78 9.84
CA ASN A 186 13.11 15.95 8.41
C ASN A 186 12.08 14.92 7.93
N ALA A 187 11.41 15.22 6.81
CA ALA A 187 10.50 14.31 6.13
C ALA A 187 11.23 13.05 5.63
N GLY A 188 10.47 12.02 5.23
CA GLY A 188 11.03 10.81 4.66
C GLY A 188 11.48 9.76 5.67
N VAL A 189 11.10 9.88 6.95
CA VAL A 189 11.31 8.83 7.95
C VAL A 189 10.54 7.57 7.54
N ILE A 190 11.20 6.40 7.57
CA ILE A 190 10.55 5.14 7.23
C ILE A 190 9.98 4.51 8.51
N LEU A 191 8.68 4.28 8.49
CA LEU A 191 7.95 3.62 9.55
C LEU A 191 7.60 2.19 9.16
N LEU A 192 7.48 1.32 10.15
CA LEU A 192 6.99 -0.04 10.00
C LEU A 192 5.51 -0.04 10.40
N VAL A 193 4.65 -0.47 9.48
CA VAL A 193 3.20 -0.47 9.68
C VAL A 193 2.59 -1.81 9.32
N LYS A 194 1.46 -2.10 9.89
CA LYS A 194 0.55 -3.16 9.42
C LYS A 194 -0.77 -2.53 8.97
N LEU A 195 -1.48 -3.21 8.08
CA LEU A 195 -2.83 -2.82 7.71
C LEU A 195 -3.76 -3.03 8.92
N ASN A 196 -4.43 -1.97 9.33
CA ASN A 196 -5.33 -1.99 10.50
C ASN A 196 -6.73 -2.49 10.10
N VAL A 197 -7.24 -2.07 8.94
CA VAL A 197 -8.53 -2.48 8.38
C VAL A 197 -8.30 -3.51 7.26
N GLN A 198 -7.84 -4.70 7.62
CA GLN A 198 -7.50 -5.75 6.66
C GLN A 198 -8.67 -6.71 6.44
N PHE A 199 -9.02 -6.99 5.17
CA PHE A 199 -10.21 -7.74 4.77
C PHE A 199 -10.28 -9.15 5.37
N HIS A 200 -9.18 -9.90 5.37
CA HIS A 200 -9.16 -11.27 5.92
C HIS A 200 -9.30 -11.34 7.44
N LEU A 201 -9.21 -10.21 8.15
CA LEU A 201 -9.52 -10.11 9.58
C LEU A 201 -10.96 -9.63 9.83
N ALA A 202 -11.65 -9.18 8.80
CA ALA A 202 -13.03 -8.75 8.93
C ALA A 202 -13.96 -9.95 9.20
N THR A 203 -14.97 -9.74 10.04
CA THR A 203 -15.97 -10.77 10.35
C THR A 203 -17.14 -10.78 9.35
N THR A 204 -17.22 -9.77 8.51
CA THR A 204 -18.24 -9.62 7.47
C THR A 204 -17.61 -9.65 6.09
N GLY A 205 -18.24 -10.35 5.15
CA GLY A 205 -17.88 -10.27 3.73
C GLY A 205 -18.32 -8.96 3.08
N ILE A 206 -18.14 -8.83 1.79
CA ILE A 206 -18.57 -7.72 0.94
C ILE A 206 -19.83 -8.08 0.16
#